data_b67479e9113f602a5b1a5c2cba0b9422
#
_entry.id   b67479e9113f602a5b1a5c2cba0b9422
#
_cell.length_a   1.000
_cell.length_b   1.000
_cell.length_c   1.000
_cell.angle_alpha   90.00
_cell.angle_beta   90.00
_cell.angle_gamma   90.00
#
_symmetry.space_group_name_H-M   'P 1'
#
loop_
_entity.id
_entity.type
_entity.pdbx_description
1 polymer ?
#
loop_
_entity_poly.entity_id
_entity_poly.type
_entity_poly.pdbx_seq_one_letter_code
_entity_poly.pdbx_strand_id
1 'polypeptide(L)'
;MKNSVDKKKGGIKMDEQRIQKQIAIYMTDKKLCEFNDKLKLAPVDYYAHVHAQGEKLEDGSRQRSCIGMVLQDYSNGTGDKTVRVMANLSPEFFAYALSRVSIGVENFDFNEEKIFGEPDSNGLSVVTKTTIKRASYGKNGEPRNYPWFIMVENGRAVKEKTQKGGVHMKKGSYHKERAVFININDYDFFRLMQQTTRYIRAWELTNGPKRIREAQQIMLAVQDAQQGA
;
A
#
# COMPACT_ATOMS: atom_id res chain seq x y z
N MET A 1 31.00 7.13 52.74
CA MET A 1 30.32 7.99 51.77
C MET A 1 30.53 7.37 50.38
N LYS A 2 29.52 6.64 49.87
CA LYS A 2 29.55 6.05 48.53
C LYS A 2 28.54 6.82 47.69
N ASN A 3 29.04 7.63 46.72
CA ASN A 3 28.19 8.28 45.72
C ASN A 3 27.86 7.30 44.62
N SER A 4 26.61 6.86 44.58
CA SER A 4 26.05 6.14 43.44
C SER A 4 25.61 7.15 42.38
N VAL A 5 26.28 7.14 41.25
CA VAL A 5 25.88 7.92 40.06
C VAL A 5 24.84 7.08 39.27
N ASP A 6 23.58 7.41 39.45
CA ASP A 6 22.49 6.88 38.62
C ASP A 6 22.61 7.43 37.20
N LYS A 7 23.12 6.59 36.28
CA LYS A 7 23.05 6.83 34.85
C LYS A 7 21.62 6.55 34.36
N LYS A 8 20.79 7.60 34.26
CA LYS A 8 19.54 7.54 33.48
C LYS A 8 19.88 7.20 32.03
N LYS A 9 19.70 5.94 31.65
CA LYS A 9 19.61 5.53 30.25
C LYS A 9 18.24 5.99 29.70
N GLY A 10 18.18 7.20 29.18
CA GLY A 10 17.10 7.66 28.32
C GLY A 10 17.23 7.00 26.95
N GLY A 11 16.85 5.73 26.85
CA GLY A 11 16.71 5.08 25.55
C GLY A 11 15.49 5.65 24.84
N ILE A 12 15.71 6.33 23.73
CA ILE A 12 14.66 6.65 22.76
C ILE A 12 14.09 5.28 22.33
N LYS A 13 12.90 4.94 22.81
CA LYS A 13 12.11 3.86 22.23
C LYS A 13 11.69 4.33 20.83
N MET A 14 12.58 4.19 19.85
CA MET A 14 12.18 4.27 18.46
C MET A 14 11.18 3.15 18.21
N ASP A 15 10.09 3.48 17.59
CA ASP A 15 9.02 2.54 17.24
C ASP A 15 9.62 1.52 16.23
N GLU A 16 10.28 0.47 16.75
CA GLU A 16 11.01 -0.54 16.00
C GLU A 16 10.14 -1.18 14.91
N GLN A 17 8.82 -1.26 15.14
CA GLN A 17 7.87 -1.77 14.15
C GLN A 17 7.77 -0.89 12.91
N ARG A 18 8.03 0.42 13.00
CA ARG A 18 7.90 1.35 11.89
C ARG A 18 9.09 1.27 10.94
N ILE A 19 10.31 1.10 11.47
CA ILE A 19 11.54 0.99 10.68
C ILE A 19 11.59 -0.33 9.91
N GLN A 20 11.16 -1.42 10.52
CA GLN A 20 11.18 -2.76 9.92
C GLN A 20 10.22 -2.93 8.73
N LYS A 21 9.27 -2.04 8.54
CA LYS A 21 8.27 -2.13 7.46
C LYS A 21 8.53 -1.20 6.28
N GLN A 22 9.40 -0.22 6.43
CA GLN A 22 9.69 0.74 5.38
C GLN A 22 10.56 0.11 4.29
N ILE A 23 10.07 0.14 3.05
CA ILE A 23 10.75 -0.39 1.86
C ILE A 23 11.47 0.71 1.11
N ALA A 24 10.77 1.82 0.88
CA ALA A 24 11.26 2.95 0.10
C ALA A 24 10.68 4.26 0.63
N ILE A 25 11.46 5.33 0.49
CA ILE A 25 11.08 6.66 0.97
C ILE A 25 11.57 7.75 0.00
N TYR A 26 10.72 8.74 -0.20
CA TYR A 26 11.06 10.04 -0.79
C TYR A 26 10.59 11.14 0.16
N MET A 27 11.48 12.10 0.41
CA MET A 27 11.23 13.15 1.38
C MET A 27 11.71 14.50 0.83
N THR A 28 10.92 15.52 1.10
CA THR A 28 11.28 16.92 0.91
C THR A 28 11.29 17.62 2.27
N ASP A 29 11.61 18.91 2.31
CA ASP A 29 11.59 19.71 3.54
C ASP A 29 10.22 19.76 4.22
N LYS A 30 9.13 19.49 3.48
CA LYS A 30 7.75 19.64 3.95
C LYS A 30 6.89 18.40 3.83
N LYS A 31 7.31 17.43 3.03
CA LYS A 31 6.46 16.28 2.69
C LYS A 31 7.27 15.00 2.60
N LEU A 32 6.56 13.90 2.84
CA LEU A 32 7.12 12.56 2.78
C LEU A 32 6.17 11.65 2.02
N CYS A 33 6.73 10.76 1.19
CA CYS A 33 6.07 9.60 0.61
C CYS A 33 6.88 8.36 0.98
N GLU A 34 6.27 7.40 1.65
CA GLU A 34 6.92 6.13 2.00
C GLU A 34 6.07 4.93 1.59
N PHE A 35 6.74 3.85 1.24
CA PHE A 35 6.13 2.54 0.99
C PHE A 35 6.53 1.57 2.08
N ASN A 36 5.53 0.86 2.62
CA ASN A 36 5.67 -0.04 3.75
C ASN A 36 5.21 -1.45 3.38
N ASP A 37 5.93 -2.44 3.90
CA ASP A 37 5.56 -3.85 3.76
C ASP A 37 4.24 -4.16 4.48
N LYS A 38 3.29 -4.66 3.70
CA LYS A 38 2.05 -5.29 4.13
C LYS A 38 1.77 -6.55 3.31
N LEU A 39 2.83 -7.16 2.75
CA LEU A 39 2.70 -8.40 2.00
C LEU A 39 2.25 -9.52 2.92
N LYS A 40 1.39 -10.37 2.38
CA LYS A 40 0.82 -11.52 3.11
C LYS A 40 0.75 -12.72 2.20
N LEU A 41 1.12 -13.89 2.75
CA LEU A 41 1.00 -15.16 2.06
C LEU A 41 -0.47 -15.53 1.88
N ALA A 42 -0.79 -16.05 0.72
CA ALA A 42 -2.06 -16.72 0.50
C ALA A 42 -2.15 -18.00 1.34
N PRO A 43 -3.36 -18.44 1.75
CA PRO A 43 -3.58 -19.81 2.21
C PRO A 43 -3.10 -20.80 1.16
N VAL A 44 -2.65 -21.97 1.58
CA VAL A 44 -2.28 -23.05 0.66
C VAL A 44 -3.56 -23.74 0.23
N ASP A 45 -3.78 -23.78 -1.09
CA ASP A 45 -4.88 -24.49 -1.73
C ASP A 45 -4.40 -25.13 -3.05
N TYR A 46 -5.32 -25.57 -3.92
CA TYR A 46 -4.97 -26.15 -5.22
C TYR A 46 -4.23 -25.16 -6.17
N TYR A 47 -4.42 -23.86 -5.97
CA TYR A 47 -3.87 -22.81 -6.81
C TYR A 47 -2.74 -22.08 -6.10
N ALA A 48 -1.56 -22.59 -6.08
CA ALA A 48 -0.39 -22.08 -5.36
C ALA A 48 -0.02 -20.61 -5.68
N HIS A 49 -0.95 -19.67 -5.50
CA HIS A 49 -0.66 -18.25 -5.58
C HIS A 49 0.05 -17.78 -4.30
N VAL A 50 0.97 -16.86 -4.45
CA VAL A 50 1.86 -16.43 -3.36
C VAL A 50 1.20 -15.34 -2.50
N HIS A 51 0.59 -14.37 -3.16
CA HIS A 51 -0.04 -13.22 -2.50
C HIS A 51 -1.49 -13.51 -2.10
N ALA A 52 -1.84 -13.20 -0.86
CA ALA A 52 -3.22 -13.24 -0.40
C ALA A 52 -4.10 -12.25 -1.21
N GLN A 53 -5.24 -12.74 -1.73
CA GLN A 53 -6.12 -11.99 -2.64
C GLN A 53 -7.47 -11.59 -2.02
N GLY A 54 -7.64 -11.80 -0.72
CA GLY A 54 -8.85 -11.47 0.03
C GLY A 54 -9.58 -12.69 0.57
N GLU A 55 -8.85 -13.77 0.77
CA GLU A 55 -9.32 -14.99 1.39
C GLU A 55 -9.84 -14.69 2.79
N LYS A 56 -10.87 -15.40 3.18
CA LYS A 56 -11.48 -15.31 4.51
C LYS A 56 -10.69 -16.18 5.47
N LEU A 57 -10.25 -15.60 6.59
CA LEU A 57 -9.61 -16.32 7.68
C LEU A 57 -10.66 -16.95 8.61
N GLU A 58 -10.23 -17.81 9.53
CA GLU A 58 -11.10 -18.48 10.52
C GLU A 58 -11.85 -17.48 11.41
N ASP A 59 -11.24 -16.34 11.74
CA ASP A 59 -11.84 -15.25 12.50
C ASP A 59 -12.86 -14.40 11.69
N GLY A 60 -13.10 -14.78 10.44
CA GLY A 60 -14.00 -14.10 9.52
C GLY A 60 -13.39 -12.86 8.83
N SER A 61 -12.20 -12.42 9.22
CA SER A 61 -11.49 -11.34 8.56
C SER A 61 -11.00 -11.74 7.16
N ARG A 62 -10.71 -10.73 6.32
CA ARG A 62 -10.15 -10.98 4.98
C ARG A 62 -8.69 -10.56 4.93
N GLN A 63 -7.86 -11.45 4.38
CA GLN A 63 -6.44 -11.21 4.20
C GLN A 63 -6.15 -10.80 2.76
N ARG A 64 -5.51 -9.64 2.59
CA ARG A 64 -5.04 -9.18 1.27
C ARG A 64 -3.60 -8.71 1.38
N SER A 65 -2.77 -9.17 0.45
CA SER A 65 -1.41 -8.71 0.28
C SER A 65 -1.39 -7.35 -0.39
N CYS A 66 -0.62 -6.41 0.13
CA CYS A 66 -0.49 -5.07 -0.43
C CYS A 66 0.81 -4.40 0.00
N ILE A 67 1.11 -3.26 -0.60
CA ILE A 67 2.10 -2.30 -0.13
C ILE A 67 1.36 -1.10 0.44
N GLY A 68 1.65 -0.75 1.69
CA GLY A 68 1.12 0.45 2.31
C GLY A 68 1.84 1.68 1.78
N MET A 69 1.11 2.68 1.30
CA MET A 69 1.63 4.00 0.97
C MET A 69 1.21 4.98 2.06
N VAL A 70 2.17 5.76 2.56
CA VAL A 70 1.92 6.84 3.52
C VAL A 70 2.41 8.14 2.91
N LEU A 71 1.54 9.14 2.87
CA LEU A 71 1.92 10.51 2.60
C LEU A 71 1.79 11.33 3.87
N GLN A 72 2.78 12.18 4.13
CA GLN A 72 2.77 13.14 5.23
C GLN A 72 3.05 14.54 4.71
N ASP A 73 2.34 15.52 5.28
CA ASP A 73 2.59 16.94 5.08
C ASP A 73 2.81 17.60 6.44
N TYR A 74 4.02 18.11 6.67
CA TYR A 74 4.43 18.82 7.87
C TYR A 74 4.75 20.29 7.60
N SER A 75 4.14 20.85 6.52
CA SER A 75 4.26 22.29 6.20
C SER A 75 3.79 23.18 7.36
N ASN A 76 2.83 22.71 8.15
CA ASN A 76 2.28 23.41 9.30
C ASN A 76 2.95 23.07 10.63
N GLY A 77 4.02 22.25 10.60
CA GLY A 77 4.76 21.77 11.77
C GLY A 77 4.76 20.25 11.89
N THR A 78 5.51 19.75 12.86
CA THR A 78 5.68 18.33 13.19
C THR A 78 4.74 17.88 14.31
N GLY A 79 4.72 16.58 14.60
CA GLY A 79 3.85 16.01 15.63
C GLY A 79 2.37 16.09 15.26
N ASP A 80 1.54 16.60 16.13
CA ASP A 80 0.08 16.69 15.94
C ASP A 80 -0.36 17.60 14.79
N LYS A 81 0.54 18.49 14.34
CA LYS A 81 0.30 19.38 13.19
C LYS A 81 0.54 18.70 11.84
N THR A 82 1.12 17.51 11.83
CA THR A 82 1.38 16.73 10.62
C THR A 82 0.08 16.15 10.07
N VAL A 83 -0.23 16.45 8.82
CA VAL A 83 -1.32 15.76 8.12
C VAL A 83 -0.77 14.46 7.56
N ARG A 84 -1.37 13.35 7.96
CA ARG A 84 -1.00 12.00 7.49
C ARG A 84 -2.19 11.32 6.84
N VAL A 85 -1.94 10.74 5.65
CA VAL A 85 -2.90 9.92 4.91
C VAL A 85 -2.27 8.61 4.49
N MET A 86 -3.08 7.58 4.30
CA MET A 86 -2.62 6.23 3.96
C MET A 86 -3.46 5.63 2.85
N ALA A 87 -2.81 4.84 2.00
CA ALA A 87 -3.44 3.99 1.00
C ALA A 87 -2.76 2.61 0.96
N ASN A 88 -3.44 1.62 0.39
CA ASN A 88 -2.87 0.31 0.12
C ASN A 88 -2.93 0.08 -1.40
N LEU A 89 -1.77 -0.17 -2.01
CA LEU A 89 -1.62 -0.48 -3.43
C LEU A 89 -1.38 -1.98 -3.63
N SER A 90 -1.84 -2.53 -4.75
CA SER A 90 -1.53 -3.92 -5.09
C SER A 90 -0.04 -4.08 -5.41
N PRO A 91 0.58 -5.25 -5.17
CA PRO A 91 1.98 -5.49 -5.52
C PRO A 91 2.25 -5.29 -7.02
N GLU A 92 1.31 -5.66 -7.88
CA GLU A 92 1.42 -5.57 -9.34
C GLU A 92 1.51 -4.13 -9.83
N PHE A 93 0.91 -3.17 -9.11
CA PHE A 93 0.98 -1.75 -9.43
C PHE A 93 2.42 -1.28 -9.58
N PHE A 94 3.34 -1.73 -8.72
CA PHE A 94 4.72 -1.26 -8.69
C PHE A 94 5.51 -1.68 -9.94
N ALA A 95 5.33 -2.92 -10.40
CA ALA A 95 5.94 -3.39 -11.64
C ALA A 95 5.37 -2.64 -12.86
N TYR A 96 4.06 -2.40 -12.88
CA TYR A 96 3.39 -1.61 -13.91
C TYR A 96 3.91 -0.17 -13.95
N ALA A 97 3.92 0.54 -12.80
CA ALA A 97 4.41 1.91 -12.72
C ALA A 97 5.90 2.01 -13.07
N LEU A 98 6.73 1.04 -12.63
CA LEU A 98 8.14 0.95 -13.01
C LEU A 98 8.32 0.84 -14.53
N SER A 99 7.53 0.00 -15.21
CA SER A 99 7.61 -0.11 -16.65
C SER A 99 7.28 1.20 -17.37
N ARG A 100 6.31 1.96 -16.85
CA ARG A 100 5.91 3.25 -17.43
C ARG A 100 6.96 4.34 -17.27
N VAL A 101 7.53 4.47 -16.07
CA VAL A 101 8.59 5.46 -15.86
C VAL A 101 9.87 5.08 -16.62
N SER A 102 10.19 3.79 -16.77
CA SER A 102 11.37 3.31 -17.49
C SER A 102 11.35 3.64 -18.99
N ILE A 103 10.18 3.64 -19.62
CA ILE A 103 10.03 4.01 -21.05
C ILE A 103 9.73 5.50 -21.25
N GLY A 104 9.70 6.28 -20.18
CA GLY A 104 9.53 7.73 -20.27
C GLY A 104 8.17 8.18 -20.81
N VAL A 105 7.05 7.52 -20.40
CA VAL A 105 5.71 7.92 -20.86
C VAL A 105 5.45 9.39 -20.57
N GLU A 106 4.90 10.13 -21.51
CA GLU A 106 4.56 11.55 -21.34
C GLU A 106 3.42 11.75 -20.36
N ASN A 107 2.42 10.88 -20.44
CA ASN A 107 1.22 10.92 -19.62
C ASN A 107 0.97 9.58 -18.94
N PHE A 108 0.56 9.63 -17.69
CA PHE A 108 0.14 8.49 -16.88
C PHE A 108 -1.02 8.92 -16.00
N ASP A 109 -2.03 8.06 -15.89
CA ASP A 109 -3.17 8.29 -15.02
C ASP A 109 -3.57 6.99 -14.35
N PHE A 110 -3.46 6.95 -13.02
CA PHE A 110 -3.94 5.86 -12.17
C PHE A 110 -4.82 6.45 -11.09
N ASN A 111 -6.07 6.00 -11.06
CA ASN A 111 -7.03 6.38 -10.04
C ASN A 111 -7.62 5.13 -9.42
N GLU A 112 -7.61 5.05 -8.11
CA GLU A 112 -8.20 3.94 -7.36
C GLU A 112 -9.03 4.47 -6.20
N GLU A 113 -10.27 3.99 -6.08
CA GLU A 113 -11.14 4.26 -4.95
C GLU A 113 -11.43 2.95 -4.21
N LYS A 114 -11.25 2.97 -2.89
CA LYS A 114 -11.54 1.83 -2.01
C LYS A 114 -12.45 2.26 -0.90
N ILE A 115 -13.52 1.50 -0.67
CA ILE A 115 -14.37 1.62 0.52
C ILE A 115 -14.32 0.30 1.29
N PHE A 116 -14.06 0.37 2.59
CA PHE A 116 -13.82 -0.81 3.43
C PHE A 116 -14.22 -0.57 4.89
N GLY A 117 -14.18 -1.65 5.67
CA GLY A 117 -14.59 -1.63 7.07
C GLY A 117 -16.12 -1.65 7.23
N GLU A 118 -16.56 -1.91 8.47
CA GLU A 118 -17.97 -1.79 8.83
C GLU A 118 -18.35 -0.32 8.97
N PRO A 119 -19.60 0.04 8.68
CA PRO A 119 -20.10 1.39 8.91
C PRO A 119 -19.99 1.80 10.39
N ASP A 120 -19.63 3.05 10.62
CA ASP A 120 -19.67 3.66 11.96
C ASP A 120 -21.10 3.98 12.42
N SER A 121 -21.25 4.64 13.58
CA SER A 121 -22.53 5.06 14.15
C SER A 121 -23.36 5.96 13.22
N ASN A 122 -22.73 6.59 12.22
CA ASN A 122 -23.38 7.45 11.22
C ASN A 122 -23.66 6.70 9.90
N GLY A 123 -23.41 5.39 9.85
CA GLY A 123 -23.56 4.58 8.65
C GLY A 123 -22.47 4.78 7.59
N LEU A 124 -21.32 5.37 7.98
CA LEU A 124 -20.23 5.71 7.07
C LEU A 124 -19.06 4.75 7.21
N SER A 125 -18.60 4.18 6.10
CA SER A 125 -17.39 3.35 6.00
C SER A 125 -16.19 4.17 5.55
N VAL A 126 -14.99 3.66 5.85
CA VAL A 126 -13.73 4.32 5.48
C VAL A 126 -13.52 4.29 3.97
N VAL A 127 -13.12 5.42 3.40
CA VAL A 127 -12.80 5.57 1.98
C VAL A 127 -11.36 6.03 1.82
N THR A 128 -10.68 5.44 0.85
CA THR A 128 -9.39 5.92 0.37
C THR A 128 -9.46 6.13 -1.14
N LYS A 129 -9.06 7.33 -1.57
CA LYS A 129 -8.88 7.67 -2.98
C LYS A 129 -7.40 7.89 -3.24
N THR A 130 -6.88 7.20 -4.24
CA THR A 130 -5.47 7.32 -4.66
C THR A 130 -5.43 7.80 -6.09
N THR A 131 -4.67 8.86 -6.31
CA THR A 131 -4.41 9.41 -7.65
C THR A 131 -2.91 9.47 -7.87
N ILE A 132 -2.43 8.84 -8.95
CA ILE A 132 -1.02 8.93 -9.36
C ILE A 132 -1.02 9.31 -10.84
N LYS A 133 -0.47 10.49 -11.14
CA LYS A 133 -0.46 11.05 -12.50
C LYS A 133 0.95 11.46 -12.90
N ARG A 134 1.23 11.38 -14.20
CA ARG A 134 2.37 12.03 -14.82
C ARG A 134 1.89 12.94 -15.93
N ALA A 135 2.45 14.13 -15.98
CA ALA A 135 2.32 15.06 -17.08
C ALA A 135 3.66 15.74 -17.32
N SER A 136 4.26 15.51 -18.49
CA SER A 136 5.57 16.08 -18.86
C SER A 136 5.54 17.59 -18.95
N TYR A 137 4.39 18.17 -19.33
CA TYR A 137 4.25 19.59 -19.62
C TYR A 137 3.18 20.23 -18.74
N GLY A 138 3.37 21.49 -18.42
CA GLY A 138 2.36 22.34 -17.78
C GLY A 138 1.29 22.81 -18.77
N LYS A 139 0.31 23.57 -18.27
CA LYS A 139 -0.78 24.11 -19.10
C LYS A 139 -0.29 25.03 -20.23
N ASN A 140 0.87 25.65 -20.05
CA ASN A 140 1.47 26.60 -21.02
C ASN A 140 2.50 25.91 -21.93
N GLY A 141 2.56 24.56 -21.94
CA GLY A 141 3.56 23.82 -22.73
C GLY A 141 4.96 23.76 -22.12
N GLU A 142 5.19 24.34 -20.96
CA GLU A 142 6.49 24.32 -20.30
C GLU A 142 6.79 22.94 -19.69
N PRO A 143 8.03 22.40 -19.84
CA PRO A 143 8.44 21.16 -19.21
C PRO A 143 8.36 21.23 -17.70
N ARG A 144 7.91 20.15 -17.06
CA ARG A 144 7.84 20.05 -15.60
C ARG A 144 9.07 19.36 -15.03
N ASN A 145 9.73 19.99 -14.06
CA ASN A 145 10.82 19.38 -13.29
C ASN A 145 10.32 18.23 -12.37
N TYR A 146 9.06 18.29 -11.93
CA TYR A 146 8.40 17.31 -11.09
C TYR A 146 7.10 16.82 -11.78
N PRO A 147 7.21 15.98 -12.82
CA PRO A 147 6.06 15.59 -13.63
C PRO A 147 5.12 14.60 -12.94
N TRP A 148 5.58 13.88 -11.92
CA TRP A 148 4.77 12.93 -11.17
C TRP A 148 4.04 13.62 -10.02
N PHE A 149 2.75 13.36 -9.94
CA PHE A 149 1.85 13.83 -8.89
C PHE A 149 1.24 12.60 -8.21
N ILE A 150 1.41 12.50 -6.89
CA ILE A 150 0.79 11.47 -6.07
C ILE A 150 -0.11 12.16 -5.05
N MET A 151 -1.37 11.75 -4.96
CA MET A 151 -2.33 12.25 -3.98
C MET A 151 -3.07 11.09 -3.34
N VAL A 152 -3.26 11.18 -2.04
CA VAL A 152 -4.14 10.31 -1.27
C VAL A 152 -5.14 11.18 -0.53
N GLU A 153 -6.40 10.81 -0.64
CA GLU A 153 -7.48 11.36 0.17
C GLU A 153 -8.04 10.24 1.05
N ASN A 154 -8.17 10.52 2.33
CA ASN A 154 -8.89 9.68 3.27
C ASN A 154 -10.17 10.37 3.70
N GLY A 155 -11.24 9.61 3.86
CA GLY A 155 -12.54 10.12 4.23
C GLY A 155 -13.53 9.00 4.51
N ARG A 156 -14.81 9.34 4.47
CA ARG A 156 -15.90 8.40 4.75
C ARG A 156 -17.01 8.54 3.72
N ALA A 157 -17.75 7.43 3.51
CA ALA A 157 -18.93 7.43 2.64
C ALA A 157 -19.89 6.31 3.01
N VAL A 158 -21.09 6.37 2.48
CA VAL A 158 -22.06 5.28 2.55
C VAL A 158 -21.61 4.16 1.61
N LYS A 159 -21.56 2.93 2.13
CA LYS A 159 -21.19 1.72 1.39
C LYS A 159 -22.45 1.05 0.82
N GLU A 160 -22.48 0.80 -0.49
CA GLU A 160 -23.53 0.07 -1.17
C GLU A 160 -23.00 -1.23 -1.77
N LYS A 161 -23.82 -2.27 -1.77
CA LYS A 161 -23.50 -3.57 -2.42
C LYS A 161 -23.95 -3.53 -3.88
N THR A 162 -23.12 -4.02 -4.77
CA THR A 162 -23.51 -4.28 -6.15
C THR A 162 -24.33 -5.56 -6.23
N GLN A 163 -25.12 -5.71 -7.31
CA GLN A 163 -25.88 -6.95 -7.59
C GLN A 163 -24.98 -8.20 -7.66
N LYS A 164 -23.70 -8.03 -8.02
CA LYS A 164 -22.71 -9.13 -8.10
C LYS A 164 -21.95 -9.37 -6.79
N GLY A 165 -22.39 -8.77 -5.66
CA GLY A 165 -21.79 -8.94 -4.34
C GLY A 165 -20.54 -8.07 -4.07
N GLY A 166 -20.09 -7.26 -5.02
CA GLY A 166 -19.06 -6.25 -4.80
C GLY A 166 -19.59 -5.09 -3.93
N VAL A 167 -18.68 -4.23 -3.50
CA VAL A 167 -19.03 -3.01 -2.75
C VAL A 167 -18.49 -1.78 -3.46
N HIS A 168 -19.25 -0.70 -3.42
CA HIS A 168 -18.85 0.60 -3.94
C HIS A 168 -19.36 1.73 -3.02
N MET A 169 -18.85 2.90 -3.26
CA MET A 169 -19.27 4.11 -2.57
C MET A 169 -20.55 4.65 -3.21
N LYS A 170 -21.56 4.96 -2.41
CA LYS A 170 -22.77 5.65 -2.87
C LYS A 170 -22.42 6.99 -3.48
N LYS A 171 -22.95 7.26 -4.67
CA LYS A 171 -22.70 8.54 -5.37
C LYS A 171 -23.14 9.71 -4.49
N GLY A 172 -22.25 10.71 -4.35
CA GLY A 172 -22.54 11.93 -3.58
C GLY A 172 -22.41 11.81 -2.06
N SER A 173 -22.08 10.62 -1.51
CA SER A 173 -21.94 10.41 -0.06
C SER A 173 -20.52 10.60 0.48
N TYR A 174 -19.56 10.96 -0.35
CA TYR A 174 -18.16 11.09 0.08
C TYR A 174 -17.91 12.35 0.90
N HIS A 175 -17.39 12.16 2.09
CA HIS A 175 -16.92 13.22 2.98
C HIS A 175 -15.41 13.10 3.13
N LYS A 176 -14.67 14.05 2.53
CA LYS A 176 -13.22 14.11 2.66
C LYS A 176 -12.84 14.60 4.05
N GLU A 177 -11.99 13.84 4.75
CA GLU A 177 -11.44 14.23 6.06
C GLU A 177 -10.02 14.79 5.93
N ARG A 178 -9.16 14.14 5.13
CA ARG A 178 -7.77 14.53 4.95
C ARG A 178 -7.32 14.27 3.52
N ALA A 179 -6.39 15.09 3.04
CA ALA A 179 -5.72 14.87 1.77
C ALA A 179 -4.28 15.35 1.85
N VAL A 180 -3.36 14.61 1.25
CA VAL A 180 -1.98 15.02 1.04
C VAL A 180 -1.59 14.68 -0.39
N PHE A 181 -0.83 15.59 -1.02
CA PHE A 181 -0.21 15.34 -2.31
C PHE A 181 1.28 15.69 -2.28
N ILE A 182 2.03 15.05 -3.16
CA ILE A 182 3.45 15.31 -3.37
C ILE A 182 3.78 15.27 -4.86
N ASN A 183 4.67 16.15 -5.29
CA ASN A 183 5.24 16.11 -6.64
C ASN A 183 6.64 15.50 -6.59
N ILE A 184 6.96 14.66 -7.58
CA ILE A 184 8.20 13.89 -7.63
C ILE A 184 8.78 14.00 -9.04
N ASN A 185 10.11 14.10 -9.17
CA ASN A 185 10.80 14.04 -10.46
C ASN A 185 10.88 12.59 -10.98
N ASP A 186 11.27 12.41 -12.24
CA ASP A 186 11.34 11.10 -12.87
C ASP A 186 12.33 10.16 -12.18
N TYR A 187 13.50 10.66 -11.78
CA TYR A 187 14.53 9.85 -11.13
C TYR A 187 14.07 9.31 -9.76
N ASP A 188 13.52 10.17 -8.92
CA ASP A 188 13.07 9.76 -7.59
C ASP A 188 11.84 8.85 -7.67
N PHE A 189 10.92 9.09 -8.59
CA PHE A 189 9.79 8.19 -8.82
C PHE A 189 10.26 6.83 -9.31
N PHE A 190 11.18 6.78 -10.30
CA PHE A 190 11.80 5.53 -10.75
C PHE A 190 12.47 4.79 -9.59
N ARG A 191 13.25 5.49 -8.76
CA ARG A 191 13.93 4.91 -7.60
C ARG A 191 12.94 4.28 -6.62
N LEU A 192 11.85 4.98 -6.29
CA LEU A 192 10.80 4.47 -5.41
C LEU A 192 10.16 3.19 -5.97
N MET A 193 9.75 3.22 -7.25
CA MET A 193 9.13 2.07 -7.92
C MET A 193 10.09 0.89 -8.00
N GLN A 194 11.35 1.15 -8.33
CA GLN A 194 12.35 0.09 -8.46
C GLN A 194 12.70 -0.58 -7.12
N GLN A 195 12.92 0.20 -6.06
CA GLN A 195 13.21 -0.34 -4.72
C GLN A 195 12.05 -1.23 -4.26
N THR A 196 10.82 -0.74 -4.40
CA THR A 196 9.63 -1.48 -3.99
C THR A 196 9.41 -2.74 -4.83
N THR A 197 9.58 -2.67 -6.16
CA THR A 197 9.48 -3.85 -7.05
C THR A 197 10.53 -4.90 -6.72
N ARG A 198 11.78 -4.50 -6.45
CA ARG A 198 12.84 -5.43 -6.03
C ARG A 198 12.50 -6.12 -4.72
N TYR A 199 11.98 -5.40 -3.74
CA TYR A 199 11.54 -5.96 -2.48
C TYR A 199 10.43 -7.01 -2.68
N ILE A 200 9.39 -6.67 -3.45
CA ILE A 200 8.28 -7.59 -3.78
C ILE A 200 8.81 -8.86 -4.44
N ARG A 201 9.68 -8.73 -5.45
CA ARG A 201 10.28 -9.89 -6.15
C ARG A 201 11.11 -10.77 -5.22
N ALA A 202 11.92 -10.18 -4.33
CA ALA A 202 12.69 -10.94 -3.35
C ALA A 202 11.78 -11.72 -2.39
N TRP A 203 10.69 -11.09 -1.96
CA TRP A 203 9.68 -11.71 -1.11
C TRP A 203 8.96 -12.87 -1.83
N GLU A 204 8.59 -12.69 -3.11
CA GLU A 204 7.99 -13.72 -3.97
C GLU A 204 8.94 -14.90 -4.18
N LEU A 205 10.21 -14.65 -4.49
CA LEU A 205 11.23 -15.69 -4.69
C LEU A 205 11.47 -16.51 -3.42
N THR A 206 11.36 -15.90 -2.25
CA THR A 206 11.52 -16.60 -0.97
C THR A 206 10.32 -17.50 -0.67
N ASN A 207 9.12 -17.07 -1.01
CA ASN A 207 7.88 -17.72 -0.59
C ASN A 207 7.23 -18.59 -1.69
N GLY A 208 7.36 -18.20 -2.96
CA GLY A 208 6.70 -18.87 -4.09
C GLY A 208 7.05 -20.34 -4.24
N PRO A 209 8.35 -20.73 -4.31
CA PRO A 209 8.73 -22.13 -4.48
C PRO A 209 8.22 -23.04 -3.36
N LYS A 210 8.16 -22.52 -2.14
CA LYS A 210 7.63 -23.26 -0.99
C LYS A 210 6.11 -23.50 -1.16
N ARG A 211 5.37 -22.46 -1.53
CA ARG A 211 3.91 -22.55 -1.76
C ARG A 211 3.55 -23.51 -2.88
N ILE A 212 4.29 -23.50 -3.98
CA ILE A 212 4.06 -24.43 -5.10
C ILE A 212 4.21 -25.87 -4.63
N ARG A 213 5.29 -26.17 -3.87
CA ARG A 213 5.50 -27.52 -3.35
C ARG A 213 4.40 -27.97 -2.37
N GLU A 214 3.97 -27.11 -1.46
CA GLU A 214 2.89 -27.38 -0.53
C GLU A 214 1.57 -27.68 -1.27
N ALA A 215 1.20 -26.89 -2.28
CA ALA A 215 0.02 -27.11 -3.09
C ALA A 215 0.09 -28.41 -3.91
N GLN A 216 1.25 -28.75 -4.47
CA GLN A 216 1.46 -30.04 -5.15
C GLN A 216 1.24 -31.23 -4.21
N GLN A 217 1.71 -31.16 -2.96
CA GLN A 217 1.48 -32.21 -1.97
C GLN A 217 -0.02 -32.37 -1.63
N ILE A 218 -0.76 -31.26 -1.51
CA ILE A 218 -2.21 -31.33 -1.30
C ILE A 218 -2.92 -31.98 -2.50
N MET A 219 -2.55 -31.58 -3.73
CA MET A 219 -3.12 -32.21 -4.94
C MET A 219 -2.88 -33.71 -5.00
N LEU A 220 -1.67 -34.17 -4.72
CA LEU A 220 -1.33 -35.60 -4.72
C LEU A 220 -2.16 -36.33 -3.66
N ALA A 221 -2.23 -35.84 -2.44
CA ALA A 221 -3.01 -36.44 -1.37
C ALA A 221 -4.52 -36.60 -1.72
N VAL A 222 -5.09 -35.60 -2.42
CA VAL A 222 -6.49 -35.66 -2.89
C VAL A 222 -6.65 -36.68 -4.00
N GLN A 223 -5.69 -36.78 -4.95
CA GLN A 223 -5.75 -37.81 -6.01
C GLN A 223 -5.66 -39.24 -5.45
N ASP A 224 -4.74 -39.43 -4.51
CA ASP A 224 -4.61 -40.77 -3.85
C ASP A 224 -5.89 -41.15 -3.10
N ALA A 225 -6.52 -40.22 -2.40
CA ALA A 225 -7.78 -40.45 -1.71
C ALA A 225 -8.95 -40.78 -2.68
N GLN A 226 -8.95 -40.23 -3.90
CA GLN A 226 -9.95 -40.52 -4.91
C GLN A 226 -9.74 -41.85 -5.64
N GLN A 227 -8.50 -42.37 -5.71
CA GLN A 227 -8.18 -43.65 -6.34
C GLN A 227 -8.32 -44.82 -5.36
N GLY A 228 -8.31 -44.58 -4.06
CA GLY A 228 -8.48 -45.60 -3.02
C GLY A 228 -9.91 -45.80 -2.52
N ALA A 229 -10.88 -45.05 -3.07
CA ALA A 229 -12.32 -45.14 -2.79
C ALA A 229 -13.07 -45.79 -3.94
#